data_3373e6b5b8ef05867628492cb54cbbe8
#
_entry.id   3373e6b5b8ef05867628492cb54cbbe8
#
_cell.length_a   1.000
_cell.length_b   1.000
_cell.length_c   1.000
_cell.angle_alpha   90.00
_cell.angle_beta   90.00
_cell.angle_gamma   90.00
#
_symmetry.space_group_name_H-M   'P 1'
#
loop_
_entity.id
_entity.type
_entity.pdbx_description
1 polymer ?
#
loop_
_entity_poly.entity_id
_entity_poly.type
_entity_poly.pdbx_seq_one_letter_code
_entity_poly.pdbx_strand_id
1 'polypeptide(L)'
;MNIFNRFLLASKGSISEQPFCPRRTLLTITGPVQSERLLTAEADRSGLLLGRSKCAAAGTKGRTSRLAVSCGKRLRVPGQDKHCLRGLITNISDPITTKVSPHGKSWVSSSWGKQAQKESEGKENSYWVQPLLSSHIWGNTVRLYQTYEDFMASANHKDFIFASSYSHPNAIEGPSAVLYSKALYYNCYRSADVCRYDLEANEVKRVTLPGTGVGFNNKFPYCYYDCRLNSDVDVEADETGLWALYATLGNHGNMVISRLVWDSEVRSFNVTQTWETRLFKKAVSNAFMVCGVMYATRYVNEYQEEVFYAFDTATGKEDNSLAIRLEKVAKGVASLSYNPTNKQIYMYNDGYLLAYQAYF
;
A
#
# COMPACT_ATOMS: atom_id res chain seq x y z
N MET A 1 21.46 -53.25 17.34
CA MET A 1 20.96 -53.48 18.69
C MET A 1 19.87 -52.38 18.89
N ASN A 2 18.63 -52.72 18.52
CA ASN A 2 17.49 -53.11 19.37
C ASN A 2 17.45 -52.33 20.71
N ILE A 3 16.39 -51.55 20.92
CA ILE A 3 15.22 -51.98 21.68
C ILE A 3 14.05 -50.99 21.45
N PHE A 4 12.93 -51.54 21.01
CA PHE A 4 11.54 -51.22 21.09
C PHE A 4 11.03 -50.83 22.50
N ASN A 5 10.01 -49.94 22.59
CA ASN A 5 8.70 -50.28 23.15
C ASN A 5 7.72 -49.07 23.03
N ARG A 6 6.69 -49.27 22.34
CA ARG A 6 5.23 -49.20 22.46
C ARG A 6 4.67 -48.81 23.84
N PHE A 7 3.72 -47.85 23.81
CA PHE A 7 2.42 -48.04 24.48
C PHE A 7 1.32 -47.25 23.74
N LEU A 8 0.34 -47.99 23.24
CA LEU A 8 -0.99 -47.58 22.87
C LEU A 8 -1.86 -47.49 24.14
N LEU A 9 -2.77 -46.55 24.22
CA LEU A 9 -4.14 -46.81 24.64
C LEU A 9 -5.10 -45.67 24.26
N ALA A 10 -6.19 -46.09 23.68
CA ALA A 10 -7.29 -45.29 23.17
C ALA A 10 -8.27 -44.86 24.29
N SER A 11 -8.95 -43.70 24.10
CA SER A 11 -10.31 -43.60 24.54
C SER A 11 -11.13 -42.72 23.57
N LYS A 12 -12.19 -43.33 23.08
CA LYS A 12 -13.26 -42.75 22.29
C LYS A 12 -14.09 -41.79 23.12
N GLY A 13 -14.42 -40.65 22.59
CA GLY A 13 -15.46 -39.78 23.11
C GLY A 13 -16.04 -38.97 21.95
N SER A 14 -17.15 -39.41 21.42
CA SER A 14 -17.99 -38.73 20.46
C SER A 14 -18.67 -37.54 21.11
N ILE A 15 -18.53 -36.34 20.55
CA ILE A 15 -19.42 -35.19 20.87
C ILE A 15 -19.99 -34.69 19.55
N SER A 16 -21.32 -34.70 19.51
CA SER A 16 -22.19 -34.30 18.42
C SER A 16 -22.09 -32.80 18.12
N GLU A 17 -22.02 -32.47 16.86
CA GLU A 17 -22.25 -31.13 16.33
C GLU A 17 -23.70 -30.70 16.53
N GLN A 18 -23.89 -29.50 17.06
CA GLN A 18 -25.10 -28.73 16.86
C GLN A 18 -24.75 -27.28 16.54
N PRO A 19 -25.37 -26.67 15.52
CA PRO A 19 -25.05 -25.29 15.12
C PRO A 19 -25.79 -24.29 16.02
N PHE A 20 -25.05 -23.41 16.67
CA PHE A 20 -25.62 -22.28 17.42
C PHE A 20 -25.92 -21.12 16.45
N CYS A 21 -27.20 -20.85 16.30
CA CYS A 21 -27.71 -19.65 15.65
C CYS A 21 -27.89 -18.56 16.72
N PRO A 22 -27.28 -17.36 16.60
CA PRO A 22 -27.54 -16.29 17.57
C PRO A 22 -28.91 -15.66 17.30
N ARG A 23 -29.80 -15.77 18.29
CA ARG A 23 -31.09 -15.09 18.32
C ARG A 23 -30.90 -13.57 18.32
N ARG A 24 -31.55 -12.91 17.37
CA ARG A 24 -31.80 -11.47 17.42
C ARG A 24 -32.71 -11.14 18.59
N THR A 25 -32.22 -10.35 19.54
CA THR A 25 -33.05 -9.78 20.62
C THR A 25 -33.79 -8.59 20.04
N LEU A 26 -35.12 -8.70 19.95
CA LEU A 26 -36.01 -7.58 19.67
C LEU A 26 -36.23 -6.82 21.01
N LEU A 27 -35.77 -5.59 21.07
CA LEU A 27 -36.16 -4.64 22.10
C LEU A 27 -37.47 -3.98 21.67
N THR A 28 -38.55 -4.34 22.36
CA THR A 28 -39.88 -3.68 22.25
C THR A 28 -39.90 -2.55 23.26
N ILE A 29 -39.91 -1.31 22.80
CA ILE A 29 -40.13 -0.14 23.67
C ILE A 29 -41.59 0.26 23.55
N THR A 30 -42.34 0.02 24.61
CA THR A 30 -43.70 0.54 24.80
C THR A 30 -43.66 1.67 25.83
N GLY A 31 -43.88 2.90 25.37
CA GLY A 31 -44.08 4.07 26.21
C GLY A 31 -44.48 5.29 25.40
N PRO A 32 -45.32 6.20 25.90
CA PRO A 32 -45.80 7.34 25.13
C PRO A 32 -44.69 8.39 24.93
N VAL A 33 -44.52 8.82 23.68
CA VAL A 33 -43.59 9.87 23.29
C VAL A 33 -44.17 11.21 23.76
N GLN A 34 -43.54 11.80 24.76
CA GLN A 34 -43.71 13.22 25.05
C GLN A 34 -42.60 14.03 24.34
N SER A 35 -43.07 15.16 23.80
CA SER A 35 -42.43 16.14 22.97
C SER A 35 -41.10 16.69 23.45
N GLU A 36 -40.31 17.09 22.44
CA GLU A 36 -39.33 18.18 22.37
C GLU A 36 -38.28 18.28 23.48
N ARG A 37 -37.06 17.82 23.15
CA ARG A 37 -35.84 18.51 23.59
C ARG A 37 -34.95 18.83 22.39
N LEU A 38 -34.79 20.14 22.18
CA LEU A 38 -33.70 20.70 21.37
C LEU A 38 -32.36 20.32 22.03
N LEU A 39 -31.55 19.53 21.34
CA LEU A 39 -30.14 19.38 21.67
C LEU A 39 -29.39 20.51 20.96
N THR A 40 -29.01 21.50 21.72
CA THR A 40 -27.97 22.47 21.32
C THR A 40 -26.62 21.79 21.49
N ALA A 41 -25.95 21.51 20.38
CA ALA A 41 -24.54 21.13 20.42
C ALA A 41 -23.69 22.37 20.49
N GLU A 42 -22.91 22.52 21.55
CA GLU A 42 -21.87 23.54 21.65
C GLU A 42 -20.74 23.22 20.66
N ALA A 43 -20.32 24.23 19.93
CA ALA A 43 -19.22 24.13 18.99
C ALA A 43 -17.91 24.17 19.76
N ASP A 44 -17.13 23.11 19.59
CA ASP A 44 -15.72 23.10 19.98
C ASP A 44 -14.90 23.97 19.03
N ARG A 45 -13.85 24.62 19.55
CA ARG A 45 -13.04 25.67 18.91
C ARG A 45 -12.09 25.17 17.81
N SER A 46 -12.43 24.14 17.07
CA SER A 46 -11.58 23.54 16.02
C SER A 46 -12.09 23.78 14.58
N GLY A 47 -12.87 24.80 14.33
CA GLY A 47 -13.02 25.37 12.97
C GLY A 47 -13.66 24.47 11.89
N LEU A 48 -14.39 23.40 12.22
CA LEU A 48 -15.12 22.61 11.24
C LEU A 48 -16.55 23.14 11.06
N LEU A 49 -16.84 23.69 9.90
CA LEU A 49 -18.18 24.09 9.46
C LEU A 49 -19.06 22.84 9.21
N LEU A 50 -19.88 22.49 10.19
CA LEU A 50 -20.93 21.48 10.01
C LEU A 50 -22.12 22.09 9.27
N GLY A 51 -22.31 21.71 8.02
CA GLY A 51 -23.49 22.03 7.22
C GLY A 51 -24.76 21.45 7.83
N ARG A 52 -25.75 22.31 8.16
CA ARG A 52 -27.04 21.90 8.69
C ARG A 52 -27.86 21.16 7.63
N SER A 53 -28.13 19.88 7.81
CA SER A 53 -29.17 19.15 7.09
C SER A 53 -30.48 19.22 7.89
N LYS A 54 -31.51 19.81 7.33
CA LYS A 54 -32.90 19.74 7.88
C LYS A 54 -33.51 18.43 7.40
N CYS A 55 -33.78 17.49 8.30
CA CYS A 55 -34.63 16.34 8.03
C CYS A 55 -36.07 16.73 8.37
N ALA A 56 -36.96 16.77 7.39
CA ALA A 56 -38.39 16.95 7.59
C ALA A 56 -39.04 15.57 7.78
N ALA A 57 -39.73 15.37 8.92
CA ALA A 57 -40.55 14.21 9.15
C ALA A 57 -41.98 14.50 8.66
N ALA A 58 -42.45 13.76 7.63
CA ALA A 58 -43.85 13.78 7.22
C ALA A 58 -44.61 12.71 7.99
N GLY A 59 -45.48 13.11 8.88
CA GLY A 59 -46.37 12.21 9.60
C GLY A 59 -47.69 11.97 8.86
N THR A 60 -47.99 10.73 8.55
CA THR A 60 -49.34 10.30 8.14
C THR A 60 -49.93 9.36 9.19
N LYS A 61 -51.19 9.63 9.55
CA LYS A 61 -51.97 8.86 10.53
C LYS A 61 -52.29 7.45 9.99
N GLY A 62 -51.98 6.44 10.78
CA GLY A 62 -52.64 5.15 10.75
C GLY A 62 -52.13 4.10 9.78
N ARG A 63 -51.17 3.33 10.21
CA ARG A 63 -50.85 1.90 9.96
C ARG A 63 -49.38 1.70 10.30
N THR A 64 -49.10 0.61 10.98
CA THR A 64 -47.68 0.23 11.27
C THR A 64 -46.84 0.19 10.00
N SER A 65 -46.18 1.29 9.71
CA SER A 65 -45.23 1.38 8.59
C SER A 65 -43.80 1.38 9.14
N ARG A 66 -42.99 0.47 8.64
CA ARG A 66 -41.54 0.44 8.86
C ARG A 66 -40.95 1.74 8.32
N LEU A 67 -40.44 2.57 9.21
CA LEU A 67 -39.63 3.72 8.83
C LEU A 67 -38.29 3.23 8.24
N ALA A 68 -38.21 3.21 6.93
CA ALA A 68 -36.91 3.13 6.25
C ALA A 68 -36.35 4.54 6.18
N VAL A 69 -35.40 4.87 7.07
CA VAL A 69 -34.63 6.11 6.95
C VAL A 69 -33.62 5.90 5.82
N SER A 70 -33.96 6.31 4.61
CA SER A 70 -33.02 6.44 3.52
C SER A 70 -32.26 7.76 3.68
N CYS A 71 -31.11 7.75 4.32
CA CYS A 71 -30.21 8.89 4.34
C CYS A 71 -29.28 8.82 3.12
N GLY A 72 -29.84 9.17 1.97
CA GLY A 72 -29.10 9.19 0.70
C GLY A 72 -28.48 10.55 0.41
N LYS A 73 -27.41 10.92 1.11
CA LYS A 73 -26.38 11.81 0.59
C LYS A 73 -25.02 11.38 1.17
N ARG A 74 -24.22 10.73 0.35
CA ARG A 74 -22.80 10.55 0.61
C ARG A 74 -22.21 11.92 0.96
N LEU A 75 -21.71 12.06 2.17
CA LEU A 75 -20.80 13.15 2.50
C LEU A 75 -19.58 12.96 1.60
N ARG A 76 -19.40 13.85 0.64
CA ARG A 76 -18.14 13.95 -0.11
C ARG A 76 -17.07 14.33 0.90
N VAL A 77 -16.13 13.43 1.13
CA VAL A 77 -14.88 13.76 1.80
C VAL A 77 -14.19 14.82 0.93
N PRO A 78 -13.85 16.01 1.46
CA PRO A 78 -13.08 16.99 0.71
C PRO A 78 -11.74 16.37 0.35
N GLY A 79 -11.41 16.23 -0.96
CA GLY A 79 -10.16 15.67 -1.44
C GLY A 79 -10.29 14.46 -2.35
N GLN A 80 -11.47 14.11 -2.85
CA GLN A 80 -11.57 13.15 -3.94
C GLN A 80 -11.05 13.83 -5.22
N ASP A 81 -9.81 13.50 -5.56
CA ASP A 81 -9.13 14.04 -6.75
C ASP A 81 -9.95 13.77 -8.00
N LYS A 82 -10.14 14.81 -8.80
CA LYS A 82 -10.81 14.75 -10.11
C LYS A 82 -10.15 13.74 -11.07
N HIS A 83 -8.93 13.33 -10.78
CA HIS A 83 -8.13 12.38 -11.56
C HIS A 83 -8.51 10.91 -11.34
N CYS A 84 -9.11 10.58 -10.21
CA CYS A 84 -9.53 9.21 -9.87
C CYS A 84 -10.96 8.86 -10.33
N LEU A 85 -11.55 9.61 -11.26
CA LEU A 85 -12.88 9.33 -11.82
C LEU A 85 -12.86 8.28 -12.95
N ARG A 86 -11.69 7.76 -13.32
CA ARG A 86 -11.50 6.98 -14.57
C ARG A 86 -11.73 5.48 -14.45
N GLY A 87 -12.04 4.96 -13.29
CA GLY A 87 -12.24 3.51 -13.11
C GLY A 87 -10.94 2.74 -12.84
N LEU A 88 -11.01 1.42 -12.94
CA LEU A 88 -9.89 0.51 -12.74
C LEU A 88 -8.94 0.54 -13.95
N ILE A 89 -7.70 0.08 -13.73
CA ILE A 89 -6.77 -0.19 -14.83
C ILE A 89 -7.38 -1.26 -15.75
N THR A 90 -7.40 -0.98 -17.04
CA THR A 90 -7.95 -1.88 -18.07
C THR A 90 -6.84 -2.56 -18.88
N ASN A 91 -5.68 -1.92 -19.00
CA ASN A 91 -4.54 -2.45 -19.73
C ASN A 91 -3.23 -1.79 -19.29
N ILE A 92 -2.10 -2.48 -19.54
CA ILE A 92 -0.74 -1.99 -19.37
C ILE A 92 -0.01 -2.21 -20.68
N SER A 93 0.74 -1.21 -21.18
CA SER A 93 1.51 -1.31 -22.42
C SER A 93 2.62 -2.35 -22.32
N ASP A 94 3.21 -2.70 -23.44
CA ASP A 94 4.57 -3.24 -23.46
C ASP A 94 5.56 -2.22 -22.89
N PRO A 95 6.79 -2.63 -22.49
CA PRO A 95 7.77 -1.70 -21.96
C PRO A 95 8.08 -0.58 -22.95
N ILE A 96 7.80 0.67 -22.59
CA ILE A 96 8.12 1.88 -23.37
C ILE A 96 9.54 2.38 -23.09
N THR A 97 10.13 1.95 -21.98
CA THR A 97 11.55 2.16 -21.65
C THR A 97 12.15 0.83 -21.25
N THR A 98 13.29 0.50 -21.81
CA THR A 98 14.12 -0.65 -21.41
C THR A 98 15.57 -0.18 -21.33
N LYS A 99 16.11 -0.14 -20.11
CA LYS A 99 17.47 0.31 -19.85
C LYS A 99 18.18 -0.68 -18.95
N VAL A 100 19.45 -0.97 -19.24
CA VAL A 100 20.29 -1.70 -18.27
C VAL A 100 20.62 -0.79 -17.10
N SER A 101 20.53 -1.32 -15.89
CA SER A 101 20.88 -0.60 -14.66
C SER A 101 22.28 -0.01 -14.74
N PRO A 102 22.52 1.20 -14.20
CA PRO A 102 23.87 1.78 -14.08
C PRO A 102 24.88 0.88 -13.37
N HIS A 103 24.39 -0.05 -12.57
CA HIS A 103 25.21 -1.02 -11.83
C HIS A 103 25.38 -2.35 -12.55
N GLY A 104 24.85 -2.49 -13.79
CA GLY A 104 24.96 -3.68 -14.62
C GLY A 104 23.87 -4.74 -14.34
N LYS A 105 23.83 -5.75 -15.20
CA LYS A 105 22.81 -6.82 -15.15
C LYS A 105 22.94 -7.73 -13.93
N SER A 106 24.12 -7.85 -13.35
CA SER A 106 24.34 -8.64 -12.13
C SER A 106 23.73 -7.99 -10.87
N TRP A 107 23.33 -6.73 -10.97
CA TRP A 107 22.67 -6.00 -9.88
C TRP A 107 21.18 -6.25 -9.93
N VAL A 108 20.75 -7.35 -9.34
CA VAL A 108 19.39 -7.91 -9.53
C VAL A 108 18.30 -7.26 -8.69
N SER A 109 18.65 -6.38 -7.73
CA SER A 109 17.69 -5.79 -6.81
C SER A 109 17.95 -4.31 -6.58
N SER A 110 16.93 -3.48 -6.84
CA SER A 110 16.93 -2.03 -6.68
C SER A 110 15.51 -1.51 -6.87
N SER A 111 15.29 -0.22 -6.68
CA SER A 111 14.09 0.49 -7.12
C SER A 111 14.46 1.73 -7.94
N TRP A 112 13.56 2.16 -8.79
CA TRP A 112 13.76 3.31 -9.65
C TRP A 112 12.43 3.90 -10.11
N GLY A 113 12.47 5.11 -10.62
CA GLY A 113 11.30 5.74 -11.23
C GLY A 113 11.58 7.19 -11.62
N LYS A 114 10.52 7.84 -12.06
CA LYS A 114 10.44 9.29 -12.14
C LYS A 114 9.96 9.83 -10.80
N GLN A 115 10.42 10.99 -10.39
CA GLN A 115 9.92 11.62 -9.17
C GLN A 115 8.41 11.86 -9.29
N ALA A 116 7.65 11.34 -8.33
CA ALA A 116 6.24 11.59 -8.20
C ALA A 116 6.00 12.80 -7.28
N GLN A 117 4.91 13.54 -7.52
CA GLN A 117 4.59 14.71 -6.72
C GLN A 117 3.11 15.03 -6.71
N LYS A 118 2.70 15.83 -5.74
CA LYS A 118 1.35 16.37 -5.71
C LYS A 118 1.16 17.30 -6.91
N GLU A 119 -0.04 17.32 -7.48
CA GLU A 119 -0.37 18.16 -8.62
C GLU A 119 -0.11 19.66 -8.38
N SER A 120 -0.18 20.10 -7.12
CA SER A 120 0.06 21.47 -6.70
C SER A 120 1.54 21.90 -6.70
N GLU A 121 2.49 20.98 -6.82
CA GLU A 121 3.93 21.25 -6.63
C GLU A 121 4.69 21.55 -7.93
N GLY A 122 4.00 21.56 -9.09
CA GLY A 122 4.62 21.76 -10.39
C GLY A 122 5.12 20.45 -11.02
N LYS A 123 5.74 20.52 -12.20
CA LYS A 123 6.23 19.33 -12.91
C LYS A 123 7.74 19.21 -12.76
N GLU A 124 8.20 18.27 -11.97
CA GLU A 124 9.60 17.85 -12.00
C GLU A 124 9.82 16.71 -13.00
N ASN A 125 10.97 16.72 -13.67
CA ASN A 125 11.33 15.71 -14.66
C ASN A 125 12.45 14.78 -14.19
N SER A 126 12.79 14.83 -12.91
CA SER A 126 13.90 14.04 -12.34
C SER A 126 13.59 12.55 -12.33
N TYR A 127 14.63 11.77 -12.61
CA TYR A 127 14.62 10.31 -12.50
C TYR A 127 15.52 9.90 -11.34
N TRP A 128 15.18 8.83 -10.67
CA TRP A 128 15.95 8.36 -9.52
C TRP A 128 16.18 6.85 -9.59
N VAL A 129 17.26 6.43 -8.97
CA VAL A 129 17.59 5.02 -8.72
C VAL A 129 18.03 4.90 -7.27
N GLN A 130 17.46 3.95 -6.56
CA GLN A 130 17.87 3.61 -5.21
C GLN A 130 18.68 2.30 -5.29
N PRO A 131 20.03 2.36 -5.37
CA PRO A 131 20.86 1.18 -5.46
C PRO A 131 20.90 0.46 -4.10
N LEU A 132 20.84 -0.85 -4.15
CA LEU A 132 21.20 -1.69 -3.01
C LEU A 132 22.66 -2.12 -3.11
N LEU A 133 23.23 -2.63 -2.04
CA LEU A 133 24.55 -3.25 -2.07
C LEU A 133 24.58 -4.53 -2.89
N SER A 134 25.78 -5.07 -3.09
CA SER A 134 26.00 -6.37 -3.72
C SER A 134 25.29 -7.53 -3.03
N SER A 135 24.92 -7.36 -1.75
CA SER A 135 24.03 -8.28 -1.03
C SER A 135 22.58 -8.22 -1.53
N HIS A 136 22.23 -7.21 -2.33
CA HIS A 136 20.88 -6.95 -2.85
C HIS A 136 19.80 -6.69 -1.77
N ILE A 137 20.22 -6.32 -0.57
CA ILE A 137 19.33 -6.19 0.59
C ILE A 137 19.34 -4.76 1.14
N TRP A 138 20.51 -4.15 1.29
CA TRP A 138 20.69 -2.89 2.01
C TRP A 138 21.22 -1.78 1.11
N GLY A 139 20.81 -0.55 1.42
CA GLY A 139 21.29 0.65 0.78
C GLY A 139 21.23 1.85 1.71
N ASN A 140 21.97 2.91 1.38
CA ASN A 140 22.00 4.15 2.14
C ASN A 140 22.01 5.39 1.24
N THR A 141 21.80 5.21 -0.05
CA THR A 141 21.97 6.27 -1.05
C THR A 141 20.81 6.23 -2.04
N VAL A 142 20.32 7.38 -2.45
CA VAL A 142 19.48 7.54 -3.63
C VAL A 142 20.19 8.43 -4.63
N ARG A 143 20.19 8.01 -5.89
CA ARG A 143 20.79 8.69 -7.02
C ARG A 143 19.74 9.42 -7.83
N LEU A 144 19.92 10.72 -8.05
CA LEU A 144 18.99 11.57 -8.77
C LEU A 144 19.62 12.08 -10.08
N TYR A 145 18.85 11.97 -11.16
CA TYR A 145 19.17 12.51 -12.49
C TYR A 145 18.16 13.60 -12.80
N GLN A 146 18.62 14.77 -13.24
CA GLN A 146 17.74 15.92 -13.47
C GLN A 146 16.94 15.80 -14.77
N THR A 147 17.46 15.08 -15.75
CA THR A 147 16.83 14.90 -17.06
C THR A 147 16.73 13.42 -17.45
N TYR A 148 15.87 13.12 -18.41
CA TYR A 148 15.76 11.78 -18.99
C TYR A 148 17.04 11.39 -19.74
N GLU A 149 17.68 12.35 -20.42
CA GLU A 149 18.92 12.15 -21.15
C GLU A 149 20.06 11.75 -20.20
N ASP A 150 20.22 12.45 -19.08
CA ASP A 150 21.22 12.12 -18.06
C ASP A 150 20.95 10.75 -17.46
N PHE A 151 19.67 10.44 -17.18
CA PHE A 151 19.28 9.12 -16.71
C PHE A 151 19.62 8.02 -17.72
N MET A 152 19.28 8.20 -19.00
CA MET A 152 19.59 7.21 -20.05
C MET A 152 21.07 7.03 -20.26
N ALA A 153 21.85 8.11 -20.19
CA ALA A 153 23.32 8.09 -20.28
C ALA A 153 24.01 7.59 -18.99
N SER A 154 23.27 7.48 -17.87
CA SER A 154 23.83 7.22 -16.54
C SER A 154 24.90 8.24 -16.12
N ALA A 155 24.70 9.49 -16.49
CA ALA A 155 25.63 10.61 -16.30
C ALA A 155 25.01 11.74 -15.47
N ASN A 156 25.82 12.70 -15.03
CA ASN A 156 25.40 13.95 -14.37
C ASN A 156 24.43 13.75 -13.19
N HIS A 157 24.59 12.67 -12.43
CA HIS A 157 23.75 12.38 -11.28
C HIS A 157 24.26 13.06 -10.01
N LYS A 158 23.33 13.21 -9.05
CA LYS A 158 23.63 13.61 -7.68
C LYS A 158 23.23 12.49 -6.74
N ASP A 159 24.13 12.09 -5.86
CA ASP A 159 23.87 11.10 -4.82
C ASP A 159 23.50 11.79 -3.52
N PHE A 160 22.42 11.32 -2.89
CA PHE A 160 21.96 11.72 -1.56
C PHE A 160 22.14 10.54 -0.60
N ILE A 161 22.95 10.74 0.43
CA ILE A 161 23.29 9.72 1.42
C ILE A 161 22.42 9.95 2.66
N PHE A 162 21.46 9.05 2.92
CA PHE A 162 20.50 9.18 4.03
C PHE A 162 20.87 8.38 5.27
N ALA A 163 21.97 7.62 5.23
CA ALA A 163 22.48 6.90 6.38
C ALA A 163 24.01 6.76 6.31
N SER A 164 24.67 6.87 7.44
CA SER A 164 26.14 6.83 7.54
C SER A 164 26.74 5.45 7.26
N SER A 165 25.92 4.40 7.34
CA SER A 165 26.31 3.02 7.02
C SER A 165 25.10 2.20 6.62
N TYR A 166 25.31 1.03 6.06
CA TYR A 166 24.26 0.11 5.65
C TYR A 166 23.57 -0.62 6.82
N SER A 167 24.14 -0.58 8.01
CA SER A 167 23.55 -1.08 9.25
C SER A 167 22.99 0.03 10.15
N HIS A 168 23.01 1.27 9.66
CA HIS A 168 22.43 2.40 10.39
C HIS A 168 20.89 2.23 10.43
N PRO A 169 20.21 2.59 11.53
CA PRO A 169 18.76 2.49 11.62
C PRO A 169 17.98 3.20 10.48
N ASN A 170 18.56 4.24 9.89
CA ASN A 170 17.99 4.95 8.75
C ASN A 170 18.36 4.35 7.39
N ALA A 171 19.14 3.27 7.31
CA ALA A 171 19.39 2.61 6.02
C ALA A 171 18.13 1.95 5.49
N ILE A 172 18.08 1.73 4.19
CA ILE A 172 16.97 1.04 3.54
C ILE A 172 17.18 -0.47 3.64
N GLU A 173 16.08 -1.18 3.79
CA GLU A 173 16.02 -2.64 3.69
C GLU A 173 15.06 -3.03 2.56
N GLY A 174 15.60 -3.76 1.57
CA GLY A 174 14.85 -4.21 0.41
C GLY A 174 14.68 -3.17 -0.72
N PRO A 175 14.13 -3.62 -1.85
CA PRO A 175 14.05 -2.81 -3.07
C PRO A 175 12.80 -1.95 -3.16
N SER A 176 12.04 -1.81 -2.07
CA SER A 176 10.80 -1.03 -2.08
C SER A 176 11.06 0.40 -1.62
N ALA A 177 11.03 1.33 -2.56
CA ALA A 177 11.10 2.76 -2.28
C ALA A 177 10.37 3.57 -3.33
N VAL A 178 9.86 4.73 -2.93
CA VAL A 178 9.32 5.74 -3.84
C VAL A 178 9.88 7.13 -3.52
N LEU A 179 10.15 7.91 -4.55
CA LEU A 179 10.50 9.33 -4.43
C LEU A 179 9.24 10.16 -4.73
N TYR A 180 8.68 10.77 -3.69
CA TYR A 180 7.43 11.52 -3.75
C TYR A 180 7.57 12.87 -3.02
N SER A 181 7.19 13.97 -3.68
CA SER A 181 7.23 15.32 -3.11
C SER A 181 8.57 15.63 -2.42
N LYS A 182 9.69 15.43 -3.15
CA LYS A 182 11.09 15.67 -2.70
C LYS A 182 11.54 14.89 -1.48
N ALA A 183 10.85 13.81 -1.14
CA ALA A 183 11.28 12.90 -0.09
C ALA A 183 11.28 11.46 -0.58
N LEU A 184 12.27 10.69 -0.15
CA LEU A 184 12.34 9.24 -0.38
C LEU A 184 11.64 8.53 0.77
N TYR A 185 10.72 7.63 0.44
CA TYR A 185 10.01 6.77 1.39
C TYR A 185 10.41 5.33 1.17
N TYR A 186 10.71 4.61 2.26
CA TYR A 186 11.27 3.26 2.19
C TYR A 186 11.12 2.51 3.51
N ASN A 187 11.28 1.19 3.50
CA ASN A 187 11.34 0.39 4.73
C ASN A 187 12.69 0.65 5.43
N CYS A 188 12.64 1.02 6.71
CA CYS A 188 13.83 1.26 7.52
C CYS A 188 14.53 -0.06 7.87
N TYR A 189 15.85 0.00 8.07
CA TYR A 189 16.70 -1.13 8.38
C TYR A 189 16.21 -1.91 9.61
N ARG A 190 15.94 -3.20 9.41
CA ARG A 190 15.52 -4.19 10.43
C ARG A 190 14.39 -3.70 11.33
N SER A 191 13.39 -3.08 10.74
CA SER A 191 12.32 -2.45 11.51
C SER A 191 10.99 -2.56 10.77
N ALA A 192 9.89 -2.54 11.52
CA ALA A 192 8.53 -2.38 10.99
C ALA A 192 8.21 -0.93 10.63
N ASP A 193 9.21 -0.06 10.55
CA ASP A 193 9.02 1.35 10.28
C ASP A 193 9.15 1.66 8.79
N VAL A 194 8.38 2.65 8.34
CA VAL A 194 8.64 3.38 7.11
C VAL A 194 9.42 4.64 7.44
N CYS A 195 10.55 4.82 6.75
CA CYS A 195 11.38 6.01 6.79
C CYS A 195 10.96 6.99 5.71
N ARG A 196 10.98 8.29 6.02
CA ARG A 196 10.89 9.42 5.11
C ARG A 196 12.19 10.20 5.18
N TYR A 197 12.97 10.21 4.12
CA TYR A 197 14.16 11.04 3.98
C TYR A 197 13.86 12.27 3.14
N ASP A 198 13.96 13.43 3.73
CA ASP A 198 13.81 14.72 3.06
C ASP A 198 15.10 15.10 2.34
N LEU A 199 15.07 15.26 1.01
CA LEU A 199 16.27 15.55 0.22
C LEU A 199 16.81 16.95 0.44
N GLU A 200 15.95 17.91 0.80
CA GLU A 200 16.35 19.31 1.04
C GLU A 200 16.82 19.51 2.48
N ALA A 201 16.05 19.00 3.45
CA ALA A 201 16.37 19.14 4.86
C ALA A 201 17.48 18.17 5.33
N ASN A 202 17.78 17.13 4.55
CA ASN A 202 18.72 16.05 4.91
C ASN A 202 18.36 15.40 6.25
N GLU A 203 17.08 15.15 6.49
CA GLU A 203 16.52 14.63 7.73
C GLU A 203 15.69 13.37 7.48
N VAL A 204 15.79 12.39 8.39
CA VAL A 204 14.95 11.19 8.36
C VAL A 204 13.91 11.24 9.47
N LYS A 205 12.64 11.10 9.10
CA LYS A 205 11.51 10.82 10.00
C LYS A 205 11.01 9.42 9.74
N ARG A 206 10.35 8.83 10.75
CA ARG A 206 9.85 7.46 10.63
C ARG A 206 8.47 7.30 11.27
N VAL A 207 7.74 6.30 10.81
CA VAL A 207 6.47 5.88 11.38
C VAL A 207 6.44 4.36 11.48
N THR A 208 6.00 3.84 12.61
CA THR A 208 5.83 2.40 12.83
C THR A 208 4.51 1.93 12.23
N LEU A 209 4.55 0.87 11.44
CA LEU A 209 3.36 0.26 10.85
C LEU A 209 2.58 -0.53 11.91
N PRO A 210 1.24 -0.45 11.90
CA PRO A 210 0.40 -1.16 12.86
C PRO A 210 0.30 -2.65 12.55
N GLY A 211 0.04 -3.44 13.58
CA GLY A 211 -0.18 -4.88 13.50
C GLY A 211 0.93 -5.70 14.16
N THR A 212 0.61 -6.95 14.48
CA THR A 212 1.56 -7.90 15.05
C THR A 212 2.30 -8.64 13.95
N GLY A 213 3.63 -8.72 14.09
CA GLY A 213 4.47 -9.44 13.13
C GLY A 213 4.54 -8.79 11.75
N VAL A 214 4.53 -7.46 11.72
CA VAL A 214 4.95 -6.71 10.53
C VAL A 214 6.36 -7.12 10.17
N GLY A 215 6.67 -7.23 8.88
CA GLY A 215 7.92 -7.70 8.34
C GLY A 215 9.14 -7.21 9.10
N PHE A 216 10.02 -8.12 9.41
CA PHE A 216 11.26 -7.82 10.08
C PHE A 216 12.36 -8.69 9.48
N ASN A 217 13.21 -8.11 8.67
CA ASN A 217 14.35 -8.81 8.08
C ASN A 217 13.95 -9.92 7.11
N ASN A 218 12.77 -9.86 6.51
CA ASN A 218 12.26 -10.82 5.57
C ASN A 218 12.43 -12.28 6.02
N LYS A 219 12.28 -12.54 7.31
CA LYS A 219 12.37 -13.88 7.87
C LYS A 219 11.01 -14.54 7.89
N PHE A 220 10.97 -15.84 7.58
CA PHE A 220 9.77 -16.64 7.80
C PHE A 220 9.32 -16.53 9.27
N PRO A 221 8.04 -16.29 9.58
CA PRO A 221 6.89 -16.23 8.67
C PRO A 221 6.63 -14.87 8.02
N TYR A 222 7.55 -13.95 8.07
CA TYR A 222 7.38 -12.54 7.71
C TYR A 222 7.68 -12.22 6.24
N CYS A 223 8.08 -13.20 5.45
CA CYS A 223 8.31 -13.09 4.02
C CYS A 223 7.10 -13.61 3.25
N TYR A 224 6.36 -12.71 2.64
CA TYR A 224 5.12 -13.06 1.97
C TYR A 224 5.10 -12.75 0.46
N TYR A 225 5.98 -11.93 -0.08
CA TYR A 225 6.24 -11.89 -1.52
C TYR A 225 7.15 -13.06 -1.88
N ASP A 226 6.87 -13.86 -2.81
CA ASP A 226 7.68 -14.98 -3.34
C ASP A 226 9.04 -15.20 -2.61
N CYS A 227 9.06 -15.03 -1.31
CA CYS A 227 10.20 -15.05 -0.41
C CYS A 227 11.47 -14.39 -0.95
N ARG A 228 11.33 -13.28 -1.67
CA ARG A 228 12.47 -12.44 -2.04
C ARG A 228 12.99 -11.75 -0.80
N LEU A 229 14.29 -11.68 -0.71
CA LEU A 229 14.95 -11.11 0.45
C LEU A 229 14.50 -9.66 0.69
N ASN A 230 13.96 -9.41 1.89
CA ASN A 230 13.60 -8.09 2.40
C ASN A 230 12.53 -7.34 1.59
N SER A 231 11.50 -8.06 1.19
CA SER A 231 10.29 -7.49 0.55
C SER A 231 9.08 -7.50 1.48
N ASP A 232 9.30 -7.39 2.77
CA ASP A 232 8.23 -7.49 3.77
C ASP A 232 7.29 -6.29 3.77
N VAL A 233 7.86 -5.11 3.56
CA VAL A 233 7.12 -3.84 3.47
C VAL A 233 7.37 -3.22 2.12
N ASP A 234 6.30 -2.90 1.41
CA ASP A 234 6.31 -2.18 0.15
C ASP A 234 5.75 -0.78 0.34
N VAL A 235 6.38 0.23 -0.25
CA VAL A 235 5.98 1.63 -0.11
C VAL A 235 5.61 2.17 -1.47
N GLU A 236 4.38 2.69 -1.57
CA GLU A 236 3.77 3.10 -2.83
C GLU A 236 3.24 4.54 -2.77
N ALA A 237 3.09 5.14 -3.96
CA ALA A 237 2.47 6.44 -4.12
C ALA A 237 1.43 6.39 -5.23
N ASP A 238 0.31 7.09 -5.01
CA ASP A 238 -0.72 7.29 -6.02
C ASP A 238 -1.28 8.72 -5.99
N GLU A 239 -2.32 9.00 -6.75
CA GLU A 239 -2.99 10.30 -6.81
C GLU A 239 -3.54 10.75 -5.45
N THR A 240 -3.81 9.81 -4.55
CA THR A 240 -4.39 10.08 -3.23
C THR A 240 -3.33 10.25 -2.15
N GLY A 241 -2.08 9.89 -2.41
CA GLY A 241 -0.94 10.06 -1.51
C GLY A 241 -0.04 8.83 -1.37
N LEU A 242 0.37 8.54 -0.15
CA LEU A 242 1.36 7.51 0.17
C LEU A 242 0.73 6.33 0.87
N TRP A 243 1.29 5.15 0.60
CA TRP A 243 0.80 3.88 1.09
C TRP A 243 1.93 2.97 1.55
N ALA A 244 1.64 2.08 2.49
CA ALA A 244 2.47 0.94 2.82
C ALA A 244 1.67 -0.35 2.62
N LEU A 245 2.26 -1.32 1.93
CA LEU A 245 1.70 -2.63 1.64
C LEU A 245 2.56 -3.67 2.35
N TYR A 246 1.96 -4.46 3.21
CA TYR A 246 2.70 -5.42 4.04
C TYR A 246 1.78 -6.58 4.46
N ALA A 247 2.25 -7.49 5.28
CA ALA A 247 1.43 -8.49 5.91
C ALA A 247 1.68 -8.53 7.41
N THR A 248 0.73 -9.06 8.15
CA THR A 248 0.84 -9.24 9.60
C THR A 248 0.47 -10.66 10.01
N LEU A 249 0.99 -11.11 11.14
CA LEU A 249 0.56 -12.37 11.74
C LEU A 249 -0.90 -12.27 12.20
N GLY A 250 -1.33 -11.10 12.69
CA GLY A 250 -2.71 -10.86 13.10
C GLY A 250 -3.72 -11.06 11.96
N ASN A 251 -3.33 -10.72 10.73
CA ASN A 251 -4.14 -10.97 9.52
C ASN A 251 -3.72 -12.27 8.79
N HIS A 252 -3.17 -13.25 9.49
CA HIS A 252 -2.82 -14.56 8.96
C HIS A 252 -1.86 -14.53 7.75
N GLY A 253 -1.03 -13.50 7.62
CA GLY A 253 -0.14 -13.31 6.48
C GLY A 253 -0.80 -12.76 5.22
N ASN A 254 -2.04 -12.33 5.30
CA ASN A 254 -2.70 -11.63 4.21
C ASN A 254 -2.22 -10.18 4.12
N MET A 255 -2.37 -9.59 2.92
CA MET A 255 -1.99 -8.20 2.65
C MET A 255 -2.75 -7.23 3.54
N VAL A 256 -2.01 -6.26 4.06
CA VAL A 256 -2.49 -5.11 4.82
C VAL A 256 -2.06 -3.86 4.07
N ILE A 257 -2.94 -2.89 4.00
CA ILE A 257 -2.73 -1.60 3.33
C ILE A 257 -2.82 -0.52 4.38
N SER A 258 -1.81 0.32 4.51
CA SER A 258 -1.85 1.49 5.40
C SER A 258 -1.64 2.77 4.63
N ARG A 259 -2.48 3.78 4.90
CA ARG A 259 -2.32 5.12 4.38
C ARG A 259 -1.33 5.90 5.22
N LEU A 260 -0.31 6.46 4.56
CA LEU A 260 0.73 7.26 5.18
C LEU A 260 0.49 8.74 4.89
N VAL A 261 0.68 9.60 5.88
CA VAL A 261 0.53 11.05 5.73
C VAL A 261 1.70 11.77 6.36
N TRP A 262 2.32 12.64 5.58
CA TRP A 262 3.27 13.64 6.06
C TRP A 262 2.54 14.97 6.28
N ASP A 263 2.57 15.43 7.53
CA ASP A 263 2.11 16.76 7.89
C ASP A 263 3.32 17.72 7.93
N SER A 264 3.37 18.65 7.00
CA SER A 264 4.48 19.61 6.87
C SER A 264 4.47 20.71 7.93
N GLU A 265 3.31 21.01 8.51
CA GLU A 265 3.17 22.09 9.50
C GLU A 265 3.75 21.67 10.84
N VAL A 266 3.37 20.48 11.32
CA VAL A 266 3.88 19.92 12.58
C VAL A 266 5.06 18.97 12.38
N ARG A 267 5.50 18.75 11.14
CA ARG A 267 6.60 17.86 10.74
C ARG A 267 6.45 16.45 11.31
N SER A 268 5.24 15.90 11.23
CA SER A 268 4.92 14.57 11.69
C SER A 268 4.61 13.61 10.54
N PHE A 269 5.04 12.36 10.69
CA PHE A 269 4.80 11.28 9.74
C PHE A 269 3.94 10.22 10.44
N ASN A 270 2.76 9.93 9.90
CA ASN A 270 1.74 9.15 10.58
C ASN A 270 1.07 8.12 9.67
N VAL A 271 0.59 7.03 10.26
CA VAL A 271 -0.41 6.14 9.68
C VAL A 271 -1.79 6.66 10.06
N THR A 272 -2.65 6.90 9.07
CA THR A 272 -3.98 7.50 9.31
C THR A 272 -5.12 6.49 9.18
N GLN A 273 -4.94 5.45 8.38
CA GLN A 273 -5.96 4.43 8.14
C GLN A 273 -5.30 3.12 7.69
N THR A 274 -5.91 1.99 8.04
CA THR A 274 -5.42 0.65 7.71
C THR A 274 -6.58 -0.24 7.28
N TRP A 275 -6.35 -1.05 6.25
CA TRP A 275 -7.28 -2.05 5.71
C TRP A 275 -6.63 -3.42 5.72
N GLU A 276 -7.39 -4.43 6.06
CA GLU A 276 -7.02 -5.83 5.96
C GLU A 276 -7.71 -6.46 4.75
N THR A 277 -6.96 -7.21 3.95
CA THR A 277 -7.48 -7.94 2.80
C THR A 277 -7.51 -9.44 3.09
N ARG A 278 -8.09 -10.22 2.16
CA ARG A 278 -8.02 -11.69 2.19
C ARG A 278 -6.95 -12.25 1.27
N LEU A 279 -6.19 -11.39 0.61
CA LEU A 279 -5.13 -11.81 -0.29
C LEU A 279 -3.88 -12.25 0.49
N PHE A 280 -3.54 -13.53 0.44
CA PHE A 280 -2.32 -14.05 1.06
C PHE A 280 -1.08 -13.49 0.36
N LYS A 281 -0.25 -12.73 1.07
CA LYS A 281 0.89 -12.00 0.50
C LYS A 281 1.89 -12.92 -0.21
N LYS A 282 2.05 -14.17 0.26
CA LYS A 282 2.94 -15.15 -0.38
C LYS A 282 2.49 -15.59 -1.79
N ALA A 283 1.22 -15.37 -2.15
CA ALA A 283 0.72 -15.62 -3.49
C ALA A 283 0.99 -14.47 -4.47
N VAL A 284 1.60 -13.39 -3.98
CA VAL A 284 1.81 -12.12 -4.71
C VAL A 284 3.29 -12.00 -5.05
N SER A 285 3.61 -11.71 -6.31
CA SER A 285 4.98 -11.39 -6.73
C SER A 285 5.35 -9.93 -6.47
N ASN A 286 4.39 -9.02 -6.63
CA ASN A 286 4.53 -7.59 -6.33
C ASN A 286 3.17 -6.92 -6.24
N ALA A 287 3.10 -5.66 -5.78
CA ALA A 287 1.88 -4.88 -5.73
C ALA A 287 2.16 -3.39 -5.96
N PHE A 288 1.14 -2.62 -6.33
CA PHE A 288 1.22 -1.17 -6.49
C PHE A 288 -0.14 -0.52 -6.26
N MET A 289 -0.15 0.80 -6.03
CA MET A 289 -1.37 1.57 -5.77
C MET A 289 -1.71 2.50 -6.92
N VAL A 290 -3.01 2.61 -7.25
CA VAL A 290 -3.53 3.60 -8.20
C VAL A 290 -4.87 4.10 -7.71
N CYS A 291 -5.03 5.40 -7.51
CA CYS A 291 -6.30 6.01 -7.11
C CYS A 291 -6.96 5.38 -5.87
N GLY A 292 -6.16 4.94 -4.89
CA GLY A 292 -6.65 4.27 -3.69
C GLY A 292 -7.03 2.81 -3.89
N VAL A 293 -6.70 2.23 -5.05
CA VAL A 293 -6.88 0.81 -5.33
C VAL A 293 -5.53 0.11 -5.34
N MET A 294 -5.37 -0.93 -4.51
CA MET A 294 -4.21 -1.81 -4.58
C MET A 294 -4.38 -2.83 -5.70
N TYR A 295 -3.39 -2.96 -6.55
CA TYR A 295 -3.27 -4.00 -7.56
C TYR A 295 -2.15 -4.95 -7.19
N ALA A 296 -2.39 -6.26 -7.30
CA ALA A 296 -1.37 -7.28 -7.03
C ALA A 296 -1.06 -8.10 -8.26
N THR A 297 0.23 -8.42 -8.43
CA THR A 297 0.72 -9.24 -9.54
C THR A 297 1.09 -10.63 -9.07
N ARG A 298 1.07 -11.58 -10.02
CA ARG A 298 1.58 -12.93 -9.85
C ARG A 298 2.51 -13.30 -11.01
N TYR A 299 3.47 -14.15 -10.72
CA TYR A 299 4.37 -14.72 -11.71
C TYR A 299 3.59 -15.66 -12.64
N VAL A 300 3.73 -15.48 -13.94
CA VAL A 300 3.20 -16.37 -14.98
C VAL A 300 4.32 -17.18 -15.60
N ASN A 301 5.36 -16.51 -16.11
CA ASN A 301 6.55 -17.14 -16.69
C ASN A 301 7.74 -16.15 -16.66
N GLU A 302 8.87 -16.53 -17.24
CA GLU A 302 10.10 -15.70 -17.23
C GLU A 302 9.92 -14.33 -17.87
N TYR A 303 8.96 -14.17 -18.76
CA TYR A 303 8.72 -12.95 -19.54
C TYR A 303 7.38 -12.28 -19.25
N GLN A 304 6.63 -12.77 -18.24
CA GLN A 304 5.30 -12.27 -17.96
C GLN A 304 4.93 -12.35 -16.48
N GLU A 305 4.43 -11.25 -15.96
CA GLU A 305 3.60 -11.17 -14.78
C GLU A 305 2.13 -10.93 -15.19
N GLU A 306 1.20 -11.10 -14.27
CA GLU A 306 -0.22 -10.79 -14.47
C GLU A 306 -0.76 -10.03 -13.27
N VAL A 307 -1.41 -8.89 -13.51
CA VAL A 307 -2.24 -8.24 -12.49
C VAL A 307 -3.52 -9.06 -12.37
N PHE A 308 -3.68 -9.74 -11.24
CA PHE A 308 -4.79 -10.70 -11.04
C PHE A 308 -5.78 -10.29 -9.95
N TYR A 309 -5.46 -9.26 -9.18
CA TYR A 309 -6.22 -8.87 -8.01
C TYR A 309 -6.25 -7.35 -7.84
N ALA A 310 -7.39 -6.83 -7.37
CA ALA A 310 -7.54 -5.45 -6.92
C ALA A 310 -8.30 -5.36 -5.59
N PHE A 311 -7.93 -4.38 -4.76
CA PHE A 311 -8.63 -4.01 -3.53
C PHE A 311 -8.90 -2.51 -3.52
N ASP A 312 -10.17 -2.12 -3.51
CA ASP A 312 -10.60 -0.72 -3.43
C ASP A 312 -10.72 -0.27 -1.98
N THR A 313 -9.83 0.61 -1.53
CA THR A 313 -9.83 1.13 -0.16
C THR A 313 -11.04 2.01 0.16
N ALA A 314 -11.70 2.59 -0.84
CA ALA A 314 -12.89 3.41 -0.64
C ALA A 314 -14.14 2.57 -0.34
N THR A 315 -14.23 1.37 -0.89
CA THR A 315 -15.40 0.49 -0.77
C THR A 315 -15.14 -0.78 0.03
N GLY A 316 -13.87 -1.15 0.24
CA GLY A 316 -13.45 -2.42 0.83
C GLY A 316 -13.75 -3.63 -0.08
N LYS A 317 -13.99 -3.41 -1.37
CA LYS A 317 -14.26 -4.49 -2.31
C LYS A 317 -12.97 -5.08 -2.86
N GLU A 318 -12.97 -6.40 -2.99
CA GLU A 318 -11.92 -7.19 -3.61
C GLU A 318 -12.39 -7.72 -4.96
N ASP A 319 -11.52 -7.68 -5.96
CA ASP A 319 -11.71 -8.29 -7.26
C ASP A 319 -10.50 -9.18 -7.58
N ASN A 320 -10.73 -10.47 -7.76
CA ASN A 320 -9.72 -11.47 -8.11
C ASN A 320 -9.91 -12.04 -9.52
N SER A 321 -10.72 -11.37 -10.34
CA SER A 321 -11.01 -11.79 -11.71
C SER A 321 -10.18 -11.05 -12.77
N LEU A 322 -9.26 -10.17 -12.35
CA LEU A 322 -8.39 -9.45 -13.26
C LEU A 322 -7.42 -10.40 -13.98
N ALA A 323 -7.10 -10.08 -15.22
CA ALA A 323 -6.16 -10.80 -16.07
C ALA A 323 -5.41 -9.81 -16.98
N ILE A 324 -4.72 -8.83 -16.38
CA ILE A 324 -3.99 -7.81 -17.13
C ILE A 324 -2.53 -8.25 -17.24
N ARG A 325 -2.09 -8.44 -18.48
CA ARG A 325 -0.74 -8.86 -18.80
C ARG A 325 0.27 -7.76 -18.53
N LEU A 326 1.43 -8.13 -17.98
CA LEU A 326 2.58 -7.27 -17.75
C LEU A 326 3.83 -7.98 -18.27
N GLU A 327 4.33 -7.53 -19.41
CA GLU A 327 5.53 -8.08 -20.04
C GLU A 327 6.80 -7.70 -19.29
N LYS A 328 7.79 -8.58 -19.28
CA LYS A 328 9.11 -8.32 -18.70
C LYS A 328 10.21 -8.99 -19.53
N VAL A 329 11.48 -8.62 -19.31
CA VAL A 329 12.61 -9.07 -20.11
C VAL A 329 13.48 -10.09 -19.40
N ALA A 330 13.24 -10.32 -18.11
CA ALA A 330 13.96 -11.29 -17.28
C ALA A 330 13.03 -11.86 -16.19
N LYS A 331 13.45 -12.92 -15.52
CA LYS A 331 12.61 -13.68 -14.58
C LYS A 331 12.18 -12.88 -13.36
N GLY A 332 13.12 -12.18 -12.73
CA GLY A 332 12.94 -11.59 -11.41
C GLY A 332 12.41 -10.17 -11.44
N VAL A 333 11.40 -9.85 -10.66
CA VAL A 333 10.92 -8.49 -10.40
C VAL A 333 11.33 -8.11 -8.97
N ALA A 334 12.21 -7.11 -8.82
CA ALA A 334 12.64 -6.64 -7.52
C ALA A 334 11.70 -5.56 -6.98
N SER A 335 11.30 -4.60 -7.79
CA SER A 335 10.33 -3.57 -7.44
C SER A 335 9.36 -3.31 -8.59
N LEU A 336 8.16 -2.88 -8.25
CA LEU A 336 7.12 -2.47 -9.16
C LEU A 336 6.37 -1.32 -8.49
N SER A 337 6.31 -0.14 -9.10
CA SER A 337 5.63 1.01 -8.52
C SER A 337 4.93 1.84 -9.59
N TYR A 338 3.86 2.51 -9.21
CA TYR A 338 3.12 3.43 -10.07
C TYR A 338 3.51 4.87 -9.79
N ASN A 339 3.51 5.70 -10.82
CA ASN A 339 3.73 7.14 -10.70
C ASN A 339 2.48 7.92 -11.11
N PRO A 340 1.80 8.59 -10.17
CA PRO A 340 0.57 9.33 -10.44
C PRO A 340 0.77 10.55 -11.37
N THR A 341 1.99 11.11 -11.43
CA THR A 341 2.26 12.29 -12.24
C THR A 341 2.19 12.02 -13.74
N ASN A 342 2.69 10.86 -14.19
CA ASN A 342 2.74 10.50 -15.59
C ASN A 342 1.97 9.22 -15.94
N LYS A 343 1.36 8.55 -14.94
CA LYS A 343 0.57 7.32 -15.08
C LYS A 343 1.36 6.16 -15.66
N GLN A 344 2.64 6.11 -15.34
CA GLN A 344 3.53 5.04 -15.73
C GLN A 344 3.79 4.11 -14.56
N ILE A 345 4.01 2.85 -14.90
CA ILE A 345 4.47 1.83 -13.96
C ILE A 345 5.96 1.62 -14.20
N TYR A 346 6.73 1.57 -13.13
CA TYR A 346 8.18 1.38 -13.13
C TYR A 346 8.52 0.05 -12.51
N MET A 347 9.26 -0.77 -13.23
CA MET A 347 9.70 -2.09 -12.78
C MET A 347 11.23 -2.19 -12.77
N TYR A 348 11.79 -2.75 -11.71
CA TYR A 348 13.16 -3.21 -11.69
C TYR A 348 13.18 -4.73 -11.90
N ASN A 349 13.73 -5.18 -13.05
CA ASN A 349 13.62 -6.54 -13.54
C ASN A 349 15.01 -7.15 -13.80
N ASP A 350 15.60 -7.81 -12.79
CA ASP A 350 16.92 -8.47 -12.87
C ASP A 350 17.98 -7.62 -13.58
N GLY A 351 18.19 -6.38 -13.10
CA GLY A 351 19.16 -5.45 -13.66
C GLY A 351 18.68 -4.64 -14.87
N TYR A 352 17.39 -4.74 -15.24
CA TYR A 352 16.74 -3.88 -16.21
C TYR A 352 15.79 -2.91 -15.54
N LEU A 353 15.73 -1.72 -16.07
CA LEU A 353 14.83 -0.63 -15.69
C LEU A 353 13.75 -0.54 -16.78
N LEU A 354 12.53 -0.93 -16.45
CA LEU A 354 11.41 -0.99 -17.38
C LEU A 354 10.34 0.00 -16.97
N ALA A 355 9.77 0.73 -17.93
CA ALA A 355 8.63 1.60 -17.70
C ALA A 355 7.49 1.27 -18.67
N TYR A 356 6.27 1.40 -18.20
CA TYR A 356 5.04 1.03 -18.90
C TYR A 356 4.02 2.15 -18.80
N GLN A 357 3.10 2.24 -19.74
CA GLN A 357 1.94 3.11 -19.68
C GLN A 357 0.74 2.34 -19.12
N ALA A 358 0.11 2.86 -18.05
CA ALA A 358 -1.17 2.35 -17.56
C ALA A 358 -2.34 3.01 -18.32
N TYR A 359 -3.37 2.22 -18.64
CA TYR A 359 -4.61 2.65 -19.29
C TYR A 359 -5.81 2.36 -18.40
N PHE A 360 -6.79 3.29 -18.42
CA PHE A 360 -7.98 3.29 -17.57
C PHE A 360 -9.28 3.22 -18.35
#